data_fe76114d981b74e0cf3afb09f19d75d6
#
_entry.id   fe76114d981b74e0cf3afb09f19d75d6
#
_cell.length_a   1.000
_cell.length_b   1.000
_cell.length_c   1.000
_cell.angle_alpha   90.00
_cell.angle_beta   90.00
_cell.angle_gamma   90.00
#
_symmetry.space_group_name_H-M   'P 1'
#
loop_
_entity.id
_entity.type
_entity.pdbx_description
1 polymer ?
#
loop_
_entity_poly.entity_id
_entity_poly.type
_entity_poly.pdbx_seq_one_letter_code
_entity_poly.pdbx_strand_id
1 'polypeptide(L)'
;FILLSSNFHPDNLYKDGLQRNDFLPFIDLIKKKFFLYDISIKTDFRRQTLNQSKTYFTPITTDTTNEFEKLFNRFVDPSHLTTVKIKSKSRELEFDKCTSNLMMIDFENLCEVNFGNEDYKNIADKFKLVFLKNVPEFDNQKKDSCRRFIGLIDMLYENNCSIVILASKPINSLNKINTLAEEFKRTASRLYEMTIVKPD
;
A
#
# COMPACT_ATOMS: atom_id res chain seq x y z
N PHE A 1 36.59 -10.51 4.94
CA PHE A 1 35.55 -9.54 5.27
C PHE A 1 34.22 -10.29 5.37
N ILE A 2 33.51 -10.16 6.50
CA ILE A 2 32.22 -10.79 6.75
C ILE A 2 31.21 -9.68 6.99
N LEU A 3 30.13 -9.65 6.21
CA LEU A 3 29.00 -8.77 6.38
C LEU A 3 27.78 -9.60 6.80
N LEU A 4 27.13 -9.23 7.90
CA LEU A 4 25.90 -9.85 8.38
C LEU A 4 24.80 -8.80 8.35
N SER A 5 23.63 -9.15 7.84
CA SER A 5 22.44 -8.31 7.88
C SER A 5 21.32 -9.01 8.66
N SER A 6 20.58 -8.24 9.46
CA SER A 6 19.43 -8.73 10.22
C SER A 6 18.35 -7.67 10.30
N ASN A 7 17.10 -8.08 10.32
CA ASN A 7 15.95 -7.20 10.55
C ASN A 7 15.75 -6.85 12.04
N PHE A 8 16.55 -7.45 12.93
CA PHE A 8 16.48 -7.20 14.36
C PHE A 8 17.84 -6.77 14.88
N HIS A 9 17.84 -5.84 15.83
CA HIS A 9 19.03 -5.54 16.62
C HIS A 9 19.51 -6.82 17.33
N PRO A 10 20.82 -7.04 17.49
CA PRO A 10 21.34 -8.25 18.15
C PRO A 10 20.67 -8.58 19.48
N ASP A 11 20.37 -7.59 20.32
CA ASP A 11 19.68 -7.81 21.61
C ASP A 11 18.25 -8.35 21.47
N ASN A 12 17.62 -8.18 20.32
CA ASN A 12 16.28 -8.66 20.01
C ASN A 12 16.27 -9.96 19.21
N LEU A 13 17.44 -10.46 18.83
CA LEU A 13 17.53 -11.76 18.16
C LEU A 13 16.99 -12.85 19.10
N TYR A 14 16.10 -13.67 18.56
CA TYR A 14 15.53 -14.83 19.25
C TYR A 14 14.82 -14.49 20.58
N LYS A 15 14.23 -13.28 20.71
CA LYS A 15 13.71 -12.72 21.97
C LYS A 15 12.68 -13.60 22.67
N ASP A 16 11.83 -14.29 21.90
CA ASP A 16 10.77 -15.18 22.42
C ASP A 16 11.02 -16.66 22.05
N GLY A 17 12.26 -16.99 21.67
CA GLY A 17 12.64 -18.35 21.28
C GLY A 17 12.91 -19.27 22.48
N LEU A 18 12.59 -20.57 22.27
CA LEU A 18 12.96 -21.64 23.23
C LEU A 18 14.48 -21.65 23.40
N GLN A 19 14.96 -21.77 24.67
CA GLN A 19 16.39 -21.82 25.02
C GLN A 19 17.20 -20.57 24.62
N ARG A 20 16.61 -19.39 24.70
CA ARG A 20 17.31 -18.14 24.43
C ARG A 20 18.63 -17.97 25.18
N ASN A 21 18.71 -18.49 26.41
CA ASN A 21 19.90 -18.41 27.23
C ASN A 21 21.13 -19.03 26.57
N ASP A 22 20.96 -20.08 25.78
CA ASP A 22 22.06 -20.72 25.04
C ASP A 22 22.51 -19.87 23.85
N PHE A 23 21.67 -18.92 23.39
CA PHE A 23 21.96 -18.02 22.29
C PHE A 23 22.60 -16.69 22.73
N LEU A 24 22.49 -16.33 24.03
CA LEU A 24 23.06 -15.08 24.53
C LEU A 24 24.60 -14.99 24.36
N PRO A 25 25.41 -16.05 24.55
CA PRO A 25 26.85 -15.98 24.29
C PRO A 25 27.18 -15.63 22.83
N PHE A 26 26.34 -16.07 21.86
CA PHE A 26 26.50 -15.73 20.45
C PHE A 26 26.17 -14.26 20.19
N ILE A 27 25.15 -13.73 20.82
CA ILE A 27 24.81 -12.30 20.76
C ILE A 27 25.97 -11.46 21.27
N ASP A 28 26.55 -11.82 22.40
CA ASP A 28 27.70 -11.14 22.99
C ASP A 28 28.94 -11.21 22.08
N LEU A 29 29.15 -12.34 21.41
CA LEU A 29 30.22 -12.51 20.43
C LEU A 29 30.05 -11.56 19.24
N ILE A 30 28.82 -11.46 18.70
CA ILE A 30 28.49 -10.52 17.62
C ILE A 30 28.82 -9.10 18.06
N LYS A 31 28.36 -8.67 19.23
CA LYS A 31 28.58 -7.32 19.76
C LYS A 31 30.05 -6.99 19.97
N LYS A 32 30.86 -8.00 20.33
CA LYS A 32 32.32 -7.82 20.54
C LYS A 32 33.16 -7.86 19.26
N LYS A 33 32.74 -8.63 18.25
CA LYS A 33 33.54 -8.93 17.05
C LYS A 33 33.14 -8.13 15.82
N PHE A 34 31.92 -7.59 15.80
CA PHE A 34 31.40 -6.86 14.64
C PHE A 34 31.11 -5.41 14.97
N PHE A 35 31.36 -4.55 14.02
CA PHE A 35 30.81 -3.19 14.04
C PHE A 35 29.31 -3.27 13.76
N LEU A 36 28.50 -2.88 14.72
CA LEU A 36 27.05 -2.81 14.56
C LEU A 36 26.70 -1.46 13.90
N TYR A 37 26.16 -1.55 12.70
CA TYR A 37 25.62 -0.41 11.99
C TYR A 37 24.10 -0.54 11.97
N ASP A 38 23.42 0.33 12.69
CA ASP A 38 21.96 0.40 12.64
C ASP A 38 21.55 1.18 11.38
N ILE A 39 21.08 0.44 10.37
CA ILE A 39 20.54 1.00 9.13
C ILE A 39 19.04 1.29 9.28
N SER A 40 18.47 1.15 10.48
CA SER A 40 17.09 1.51 10.71
C SER A 40 16.93 3.01 10.46
N ILE A 41 16.40 3.31 9.31
CA ILE A 41 15.98 4.66 8.96
C ILE A 41 14.80 4.97 9.87
N LYS A 42 15.04 5.74 10.93
CA LYS A 42 14.01 6.18 11.90
C LYS A 42 12.83 6.90 11.23
N THR A 43 12.97 7.24 9.97
CA THR A 43 11.96 7.90 9.16
C THR A 43 11.79 7.10 7.88
N ASP A 44 10.60 6.56 7.66
CA ASP A 44 10.25 5.95 6.39
C ASP A 44 10.29 7.05 5.30
N PHE A 45 11.37 7.11 4.54
CA PHE A 45 11.53 8.08 3.44
C PHE A 45 10.37 8.01 2.46
N ARG A 46 9.76 6.84 2.29
CA ARG A 46 8.57 6.67 1.45
C ARG A 46 7.39 7.45 2.04
N ARG A 47 7.17 7.33 3.36
CA ARG A 47 6.16 8.12 4.07
C ARG A 47 6.46 9.61 4.03
N GLN A 48 7.72 10.01 4.21
CA GLN A 48 8.10 11.43 4.08
C GLN A 48 7.86 11.96 2.67
N THR A 49 8.24 11.21 1.65
CA THR A 49 8.01 11.60 0.24
C THR A 49 6.53 11.70 -0.06
N LEU A 50 5.71 10.75 0.43
CA LEU A 50 4.26 10.81 0.29
C LEU A 50 3.67 12.02 1.04
N ASN A 51 4.11 12.26 2.28
CA ASN A 51 3.64 13.37 3.11
C ASN A 51 3.93 14.76 2.51
N GLN A 52 4.90 14.85 1.62
CA GLN A 52 5.27 16.07 0.91
C GLN A 52 4.74 16.14 -0.52
N SER A 53 4.06 15.09 -0.97
CA SER A 53 3.57 14.95 -2.34
C SER A 53 2.05 14.94 -2.37
N LYS A 54 1.49 15.47 -3.43
CA LYS A 54 0.08 15.25 -3.76
C LYS A 54 -0.12 13.76 -4.02
N THR A 55 -1.07 13.14 -3.34
CA THR A 55 -1.36 11.71 -3.43
C THR A 55 -2.77 11.39 -3.96
N TYR A 56 -3.55 12.43 -4.23
CA TYR A 56 -4.84 12.35 -4.91
C TYR A 56 -4.82 13.25 -6.16
N PHE A 57 -4.93 12.65 -7.31
CA PHE A 57 -4.86 13.32 -8.62
C PHE A 57 -6.25 13.30 -9.27
N THR A 58 -6.75 14.46 -9.64
CA THR A 58 -8.06 14.64 -10.28
C THR A 58 -8.09 15.97 -11.03
N PRO A 59 -8.86 16.10 -12.11
CA PRO A 59 -9.50 15.04 -12.89
C PRO A 59 -8.48 14.17 -13.65
N ILE A 60 -8.93 13.09 -14.29
CA ILE A 60 -8.08 12.28 -15.17
C ILE A 60 -7.83 13.07 -16.46
N THR A 61 -6.61 13.58 -16.60
CA THR A 61 -6.09 14.27 -17.78
C THR A 61 -4.69 13.76 -18.10
N THR A 62 -4.16 14.11 -19.25
CA THR A 62 -2.76 13.78 -19.59
C THR A 62 -1.79 14.33 -18.54
N ASP A 63 -1.99 15.55 -18.06
CA ASP A 63 -1.09 16.20 -17.10
C ASP A 63 -1.15 15.50 -15.75
N THR A 64 -2.34 15.24 -15.19
CA THR A 64 -2.49 14.56 -13.90
C THR A 64 -2.03 13.10 -13.97
N THR A 65 -2.20 12.44 -15.09
CA THR A 65 -1.67 11.09 -15.32
C THR A 65 -0.14 11.10 -15.33
N ASN A 66 0.47 12.07 -16.03
CA ASN A 66 1.93 12.22 -16.04
C ASN A 66 2.48 12.55 -14.64
N GLU A 67 1.79 13.41 -13.86
CA GLU A 67 2.18 13.70 -12.48
C GLU A 67 2.11 12.47 -11.58
N PHE A 68 1.04 11.67 -11.71
CA PHE A 68 0.86 10.42 -10.99
C PHE A 68 1.97 9.42 -11.34
N GLU A 69 2.28 9.23 -12.61
CA GLU A 69 3.34 8.33 -13.07
C GLU A 69 4.74 8.82 -12.68
N LYS A 70 4.99 10.13 -12.73
CA LYS A 70 6.22 10.73 -12.22
C LYS A 70 6.39 10.45 -10.72
N LEU A 71 5.31 10.53 -9.94
CA LEU A 71 5.36 10.19 -8.52
C LEU A 71 5.70 8.70 -8.33
N PHE A 72 5.04 7.81 -9.08
CA PHE A 72 5.33 6.38 -9.05
C PHE A 72 6.81 6.08 -9.34
N ASN A 73 7.36 6.69 -10.38
CA ASN A 73 8.76 6.49 -10.80
C ASN A 73 9.80 7.04 -9.78
N ARG A 74 9.38 7.84 -8.79
CA ARG A 74 10.25 8.20 -7.65
C ARG A 74 10.41 7.06 -6.65
N PHE A 75 9.47 6.13 -6.60
CA PHE A 75 9.47 4.99 -5.67
C PHE A 75 10.07 3.73 -6.28
N VAL A 76 10.03 3.62 -7.60
CA VAL A 76 10.41 2.40 -8.31
C VAL A 76 11.11 2.74 -9.62
N ASP A 77 12.27 2.13 -9.83
CA ASP A 77 12.85 2.06 -11.15
C ASP A 77 12.02 1.07 -12.00
N PRO A 78 11.51 1.46 -13.17
CA PRO A 78 10.72 0.59 -14.04
C PRO A 78 11.38 -0.76 -14.35
N SER A 79 12.73 -0.81 -14.36
CA SER A 79 13.49 -2.06 -14.59
C SER A 79 13.36 -3.08 -13.45
N HIS A 80 12.90 -2.65 -12.26
CA HIS A 80 12.72 -3.51 -11.09
C HIS A 80 11.24 -3.92 -10.87
N LEU A 81 10.37 -3.61 -11.81
CA LEU A 81 8.97 -4.06 -11.76
C LEU A 81 8.90 -5.54 -12.11
N THR A 82 8.12 -6.26 -11.32
CA THR A 82 7.92 -7.71 -11.47
C THR A 82 6.44 -8.05 -11.37
N THR A 83 6.09 -9.22 -11.84
CA THR A 83 4.79 -9.84 -11.58
C THR A 83 4.80 -10.50 -10.22
N VAL A 84 3.81 -10.18 -9.39
CA VAL A 84 3.62 -10.76 -8.05
C VAL A 84 2.38 -11.62 -8.04
N LYS A 85 2.51 -12.84 -7.52
CA LYS A 85 1.42 -13.79 -7.33
C LYS A 85 1.05 -13.90 -5.86
N ILE A 86 -0.24 -13.82 -5.58
CA ILE A 86 -0.81 -13.93 -4.23
C ILE A 86 -1.83 -15.07 -4.22
N LYS A 87 -1.65 -16.02 -3.30
CA LYS A 87 -2.64 -17.08 -3.09
C LYS A 87 -3.83 -16.53 -2.31
N SER A 88 -5.02 -16.73 -2.83
CA SER A 88 -6.29 -16.37 -2.17
C SER A 88 -7.27 -17.53 -2.29
N LYS A 89 -7.52 -18.24 -1.19
CA LYS A 89 -8.35 -19.45 -1.13
C LYS A 89 -7.94 -20.49 -2.18
N SER A 90 -8.80 -20.65 -3.21
CA SER A 90 -8.65 -21.64 -4.28
C SER A 90 -8.07 -21.04 -5.58
N ARG A 91 -7.69 -19.77 -5.57
CA ARG A 91 -7.17 -19.08 -6.76
C ARG A 91 -5.86 -18.37 -6.51
N GLU A 92 -5.15 -18.07 -7.56
CA GLU A 92 -3.96 -17.22 -7.55
C GLU A 92 -4.32 -15.87 -8.19
N LEU A 93 -3.99 -14.79 -7.49
CA LEU A 93 -4.12 -13.42 -8.00
C LEU A 93 -2.76 -13.01 -8.55
N GLU A 94 -2.75 -12.48 -9.76
CA GLU A 94 -1.52 -12.06 -10.42
C GLU A 94 -1.57 -10.58 -10.72
N PHE A 95 -0.50 -9.87 -10.33
CA PHE A 95 -0.38 -8.41 -10.48
C PHE A 95 0.96 -8.08 -11.12
N ASP A 96 0.89 -7.35 -12.22
CA ASP A 96 2.08 -6.94 -12.95
C ASP A 96 2.81 -5.74 -12.35
N LYS A 97 3.27 -4.82 -12.69
CA LYS A 97 3.81 -3.55 -12.19
C LYS A 97 3.96 -3.47 -10.67
N CYS A 98 4.58 -4.50 -10.08
CA CYS A 98 4.79 -4.62 -8.64
C CYS A 98 6.26 -4.63 -8.25
N THR A 99 6.51 -4.28 -7.00
CA THR A 99 7.74 -4.64 -6.27
C THR A 99 7.36 -5.53 -5.09
N SER A 100 8.30 -5.80 -4.18
CA SER A 100 8.01 -6.61 -2.98
C SER A 100 6.87 -6.08 -2.10
N ASN A 101 6.61 -4.76 -2.10
CA ASN A 101 5.65 -4.11 -1.19
C ASN A 101 4.90 -2.92 -1.80
N LEU A 102 5.05 -2.68 -3.11
CA LEU A 102 4.35 -1.63 -3.84
C LEU A 102 3.71 -2.21 -5.09
N MET A 103 2.51 -1.73 -5.44
CA MET A 103 1.85 -2.07 -6.70
C MET A 103 1.28 -0.83 -7.38
N MET A 104 1.24 -0.84 -8.72
CA MET A 104 0.44 0.07 -9.52
C MET A 104 -0.57 -0.73 -10.33
N ILE A 105 -1.85 -0.35 -10.23
CA ILE A 105 -2.94 -1.11 -10.83
C ILE A 105 -4.08 -0.19 -11.27
N ASP A 106 -4.80 -0.62 -12.28
CA ASP A 106 -6.02 0.04 -12.73
C ASP A 106 -7.22 -0.37 -11.88
N PHE A 107 -8.16 0.56 -11.69
CA PHE A 107 -9.38 0.35 -10.92
C PHE A 107 -10.17 -0.87 -11.39
N GLU A 108 -10.30 -1.07 -12.70
CA GLU A 108 -11.03 -2.20 -13.27
C GLU A 108 -10.48 -3.54 -12.81
N ASN A 109 -9.15 -3.67 -12.70
CA ASN A 109 -8.47 -4.89 -12.32
C ASN A 109 -8.55 -5.21 -10.80
N LEU A 110 -9.04 -4.27 -9.98
CA LEU A 110 -9.30 -4.49 -8.55
C LEU A 110 -10.79 -4.47 -8.21
N CYS A 111 -11.57 -3.59 -8.82
CA CYS A 111 -12.93 -3.31 -8.37
C CYS A 111 -14.01 -3.72 -9.38
N GLU A 112 -13.67 -3.99 -10.66
CA GLU A 112 -14.62 -4.54 -11.63
C GLU A 112 -14.49 -6.06 -11.78
N VAL A 113 -13.48 -6.67 -11.16
CA VAL A 113 -13.34 -8.11 -11.01
C VAL A 113 -14.07 -8.63 -9.76
N ASN A 114 -14.34 -9.93 -9.70
CA ASN A 114 -15.04 -10.53 -8.56
C ASN A 114 -14.08 -10.81 -7.39
N PHE A 115 -13.56 -9.76 -6.78
CA PHE A 115 -12.77 -9.82 -5.55
C PHE A 115 -13.66 -9.61 -4.32
N GLY A 116 -13.30 -10.27 -3.22
CA GLY A 116 -13.94 -10.11 -1.91
C GLY A 116 -12.97 -9.61 -0.85
N ASN A 117 -13.48 -9.46 0.38
CA ASN A 117 -12.70 -8.91 1.51
C ASN A 117 -11.41 -9.67 1.78
N GLU A 118 -11.41 -11.00 1.57
CA GLU A 118 -10.19 -11.80 1.77
C GLU A 118 -9.11 -11.51 0.72
N ASP A 119 -9.53 -11.30 -0.53
CA ASP A 119 -8.58 -10.92 -1.60
C ASP A 119 -7.95 -9.56 -1.28
N TYR A 120 -8.76 -8.58 -0.85
CA TYR A 120 -8.28 -7.26 -0.45
C TYR A 120 -7.39 -7.31 0.79
N LYS A 121 -7.70 -8.19 1.74
CA LYS A 121 -6.83 -8.43 2.90
C LYS A 121 -5.47 -8.97 2.46
N ASN A 122 -5.44 -9.99 1.62
CA ASN A 122 -4.19 -10.56 1.10
C ASN A 122 -3.36 -9.53 0.31
N ILE A 123 -4.02 -8.65 -0.44
CA ILE A 123 -3.39 -7.52 -1.12
C ILE A 123 -2.78 -6.54 -0.11
N ALA A 124 -3.54 -6.15 0.92
CA ALA A 124 -3.08 -5.21 1.95
C ALA A 124 -1.96 -5.79 2.84
N ASP A 125 -1.96 -7.09 3.08
CA ASP A 125 -0.87 -7.78 3.78
C ASP A 125 0.43 -7.76 2.96
N LYS A 126 0.31 -7.90 1.64
CA LYS A 126 1.45 -7.97 0.71
C LYS A 126 1.99 -6.59 0.36
N PHE A 127 1.12 -5.63 0.02
CA PHE A 127 1.52 -4.32 -0.48
C PHE A 127 1.24 -3.23 0.56
N LYS A 128 2.26 -2.43 0.87
CA LYS A 128 2.15 -1.32 1.81
C LYS A 128 1.93 0.04 1.13
N LEU A 129 2.09 0.09 -0.18
CA LEU A 129 1.82 1.26 -1.01
C LEU A 129 1.13 0.83 -2.31
N VAL A 130 -0.07 1.35 -2.54
CA VAL A 130 -0.88 1.07 -3.72
C VAL A 130 -1.04 2.33 -4.55
N PHE A 131 -0.68 2.28 -5.82
CA PHE A 131 -0.98 3.29 -6.83
C PHE A 131 -2.19 2.83 -7.64
N LEU A 132 -3.35 3.44 -7.40
CA LEU A 132 -4.61 3.07 -8.02
C LEU A 132 -4.99 4.08 -9.09
N LYS A 133 -5.06 3.62 -10.36
CA LYS A 133 -5.39 4.46 -11.51
C LYS A 133 -6.86 4.33 -11.91
N ASN A 134 -7.32 5.37 -12.58
CA ASN A 134 -8.58 5.36 -13.34
C ASN A 134 -9.83 5.08 -12.48
N VAL A 135 -9.84 5.60 -11.23
CA VAL A 135 -11.03 5.50 -10.38
C VAL A 135 -12.16 6.35 -10.98
N PRO A 136 -13.28 5.74 -11.40
CA PRO A 136 -14.38 6.45 -12.05
C PRO A 136 -15.24 7.20 -11.03
N GLU A 137 -16.08 8.09 -11.52
CA GLU A 137 -17.25 8.55 -10.77
C GLU A 137 -18.24 7.36 -10.61
N PHE A 138 -18.77 7.18 -9.41
CA PHE A 138 -19.71 6.10 -9.10
C PHE A 138 -21.14 6.56 -9.28
N ASP A 139 -21.83 5.94 -10.19
CA ASP A 139 -23.27 6.03 -10.43
C ASP A 139 -23.97 4.70 -10.15
N ASN A 140 -25.28 4.63 -10.38
CA ASN A 140 -26.05 3.41 -10.13
C ASN A 140 -25.62 2.20 -10.96
N GLN A 141 -24.99 2.41 -12.14
CA GLN A 141 -24.47 1.33 -12.97
C GLN A 141 -23.21 0.71 -12.38
N LYS A 142 -22.44 1.50 -11.61
CA LYS A 142 -21.19 1.08 -10.95
C LYS A 142 -21.36 0.75 -9.46
N LYS A 143 -22.58 0.39 -9.03
CA LYS A 143 -22.89 0.13 -7.62
C LYS A 143 -22.03 -0.98 -7.01
N ASP A 144 -21.83 -2.07 -7.71
CA ASP A 144 -21.04 -3.20 -7.20
C ASP A 144 -19.56 -2.88 -7.18
N SER A 145 -19.06 -2.17 -8.19
CA SER A 145 -17.67 -1.68 -8.22
C SER A 145 -17.41 -0.67 -7.09
N CYS A 146 -18.40 0.19 -6.78
CA CYS A 146 -18.34 1.10 -5.65
C CYS A 146 -18.25 0.36 -4.30
N ARG A 147 -19.06 -0.69 -4.10
CA ARG A 147 -18.96 -1.52 -2.88
C ARG A 147 -17.60 -2.20 -2.75
N ARG A 148 -17.05 -2.71 -3.85
CA ARG A 148 -15.71 -3.30 -3.84
C ARG A 148 -14.64 -2.25 -3.55
N PHE A 149 -14.77 -1.05 -4.09
CA PHE A 149 -13.88 0.06 -3.77
C PHE A 149 -13.94 0.43 -2.28
N ILE A 150 -15.14 0.53 -1.68
CA ILE A 150 -15.31 0.74 -0.25
C ILE A 150 -14.58 -0.35 0.55
N GLY A 151 -14.79 -1.62 0.21
CA GLY A 151 -14.11 -2.75 0.85
C GLY A 151 -12.60 -2.72 0.69
N LEU A 152 -12.09 -2.35 -0.48
CA LEU A 152 -10.67 -2.18 -0.73
C LEU A 152 -10.07 -1.10 0.18
N ILE A 153 -10.69 0.08 0.23
CA ILE A 153 -10.20 1.19 1.07
C ILE A 153 -10.25 0.81 2.56
N ASP A 154 -11.31 0.13 2.99
CA ASP A 154 -11.43 -0.36 4.35
C ASP A 154 -10.26 -1.30 4.71
N MET A 155 -9.95 -2.28 3.86
CA MET A 155 -8.83 -3.20 4.10
C MET A 155 -7.45 -2.52 4.07
N LEU A 156 -7.22 -1.61 3.12
CA LEU A 156 -5.97 -0.86 3.07
C LEU A 156 -5.78 0.02 4.31
N TYR A 157 -6.84 0.70 4.76
CA TYR A 157 -6.83 1.54 5.95
C TYR A 157 -6.51 0.73 7.23
N GLU A 158 -7.22 -0.37 7.45
CA GLU A 158 -7.04 -1.25 8.61
C GLU A 158 -5.64 -1.87 8.68
N ASN A 159 -4.99 -2.09 7.53
CA ASN A 159 -3.64 -2.63 7.45
C ASN A 159 -2.54 -1.55 7.36
N ASN A 160 -2.88 -0.28 7.62
CA ASN A 160 -1.96 0.86 7.57
C ASN A 160 -1.21 0.98 6.23
N CYS A 161 -1.87 0.66 5.13
CA CYS A 161 -1.34 0.83 3.80
C CYS A 161 -1.51 2.28 3.34
N SER A 162 -0.55 2.77 2.57
CA SER A 162 -0.66 4.06 1.89
C SER A 162 -1.28 3.88 0.51
N ILE A 163 -2.00 4.89 0.03
CA ILE A 163 -2.59 4.87 -1.31
C ILE A 163 -2.32 6.19 -2.05
N VAL A 164 -2.05 6.07 -3.33
CA VAL A 164 -2.00 7.18 -4.30
C VAL A 164 -3.08 6.92 -5.33
N ILE A 165 -3.93 7.91 -5.59
CA ILE A 165 -5.11 7.74 -6.44
C ILE A 165 -5.09 8.70 -7.62
N LEU A 166 -5.43 8.20 -8.80
CA LEU A 166 -5.81 8.98 -9.97
C LEU A 166 -7.31 8.72 -10.24
N ALA A 167 -8.14 9.75 -10.03
CA ALA A 167 -9.60 9.66 -10.08
C ALA A 167 -10.23 10.67 -11.02
N SER A 168 -11.43 10.36 -11.52
CA SER A 168 -12.20 11.24 -12.40
C SER A 168 -12.74 12.48 -11.69
N LYS A 169 -12.99 12.40 -10.37
CA LYS A 169 -13.59 13.46 -9.55
C LYS A 169 -12.88 13.62 -8.20
N PRO A 170 -13.01 14.80 -7.55
CA PRO A 170 -12.63 14.98 -6.15
C PRO A 170 -13.36 13.97 -5.24
N ILE A 171 -12.76 13.64 -4.07
CA ILE A 171 -13.27 12.63 -3.14
C ILE A 171 -14.75 12.85 -2.79
N ASN A 172 -15.13 14.09 -2.47
CA ASN A 172 -16.51 14.42 -2.07
C ASN A 172 -17.53 14.27 -3.22
N SER A 173 -17.07 14.31 -4.47
CA SER A 173 -17.92 14.23 -5.67
C SER A 173 -17.79 12.88 -6.38
N LEU A 174 -17.06 11.94 -5.81
CA LEU A 174 -16.77 10.66 -6.46
C LEU A 174 -18.00 9.73 -6.47
N ASN A 175 -18.83 9.79 -5.42
CA ASN A 175 -20.02 8.94 -5.31
C ASN A 175 -21.31 9.72 -5.54
N LYS A 176 -22.14 9.23 -6.47
CA LYS A 176 -23.51 9.70 -6.73
C LYS A 176 -24.59 8.68 -6.36
N ILE A 177 -24.23 7.59 -5.70
CA ILE A 177 -25.13 6.50 -5.35
C ILE A 177 -25.73 6.79 -3.97
N ASN A 178 -26.97 7.23 -3.92
CA ASN A 178 -27.67 7.59 -2.68
C ASN A 178 -27.72 6.42 -1.68
N THR A 179 -27.91 5.19 -2.13
CA THR A 179 -27.96 4.01 -1.26
C THR A 179 -26.64 3.62 -0.64
N LEU A 180 -25.53 4.17 -1.07
CA LEU A 180 -24.18 3.98 -0.53
C LEU A 180 -23.59 5.27 0.08
N ALA A 181 -24.41 6.32 0.24
CA ALA A 181 -23.92 7.63 0.67
C ALA A 181 -23.26 7.59 2.05
N GLU A 182 -23.87 6.93 3.04
CA GLU A 182 -23.31 6.84 4.40
C GLU A 182 -22.05 5.96 4.46
N GLU A 183 -22.05 4.84 3.73
CA GLU A 183 -20.87 3.98 3.66
C GLU A 183 -19.71 4.72 2.98
N PHE A 184 -20.00 5.42 1.89
CA PHE A 184 -18.99 6.17 1.14
C PHE A 184 -18.46 7.39 1.91
N LYS A 185 -19.27 8.01 2.78
CA LYS A 185 -18.83 9.09 3.67
C LYS A 185 -17.69 8.64 4.60
N ARG A 186 -17.80 7.43 5.16
CA ARG A 186 -16.71 6.82 5.94
C ARG A 186 -15.47 6.59 5.07
N THR A 187 -15.67 6.05 3.87
CA THR A 187 -14.59 5.83 2.89
C THR A 187 -13.91 7.13 2.50
N ALA A 188 -14.66 8.22 2.28
CA ALA A 188 -14.12 9.53 1.99
C ALA A 188 -13.23 10.05 3.14
N SER A 189 -13.65 9.90 4.39
CA SER A 189 -12.85 10.28 5.56
C SER A 189 -11.52 9.49 5.61
N ARG A 190 -11.57 8.18 5.39
CA ARG A 190 -10.37 7.33 5.31
C ARG A 190 -9.44 7.75 4.16
N LEU A 191 -10.01 8.05 3.00
CA LEU A 191 -9.24 8.55 1.85
C LEU A 191 -8.54 9.86 2.16
N TYR A 192 -9.21 10.81 2.82
CA TYR A 192 -8.56 12.06 3.26
C TYR A 192 -7.37 11.79 4.19
N GLU A 193 -7.52 10.89 5.16
CA GLU A 193 -6.43 10.51 6.06
C GLU A 193 -5.28 9.81 5.32
N MET A 194 -5.61 8.90 4.39
CA MET A 194 -4.61 8.11 3.65
C MET A 194 -3.89 8.90 2.56
N THR A 195 -4.51 9.92 2.00
CA THR A 195 -3.98 10.69 0.85
C THR A 195 -3.47 12.07 1.21
N ILE A 196 -3.52 12.48 2.48
CA ILE A 196 -3.06 13.81 2.95
C ILE A 196 -3.73 14.98 2.18
N VAL A 197 -4.89 14.73 1.60
CA VAL A 197 -5.71 15.79 1.01
C VAL A 197 -6.40 16.50 2.16
N LYS A 198 -6.00 17.75 2.46
CA LYS A 198 -6.78 18.57 3.40
C LYS A 198 -8.15 18.80 2.78
N PRO A 199 -9.24 18.61 3.52
CA PRO A 199 -10.57 18.99 3.04
C PRO A 199 -10.57 20.50 2.74
N ASP A 200 -11.13 20.90 1.60
CA ASP A 200 -11.40 22.29 1.24
C ASP A 200 -12.41 22.94 2.20
#